data_69c90e8dedbb0671fb4274aa390cba7d
#
_entry.id   69c90e8dedbb0671fb4274aa390cba7d
#
_cell.length_a   1.000
_cell.length_b   1.000
_cell.length_c   1.000
_cell.angle_alpha   90.00
_cell.angle_beta   90.00
_cell.angle_gamma   90.00
#
_symmetry.space_group_name_H-M   'P 1'
#
loop_
_entity.id
_entity.type
_entity.pdbx_description
1 polymer ?
#
loop_
_entity_poly.entity_id
_entity_poly.type
_entity_poly.pdbx_seq_one_letter_code
_entity_poly.pdbx_strand_id
1 'polypeptide(L)'
;RCRICVPQSCPRDCFLREDCRYQQYLRDSMKPDIQICNHNYLLADASHRLEDRPLLLRSYQALVVDEAHKLPDAARQMYTETLSPHNMDELCLLLQQAHYKDFARQMRTAFLTLSFSCTQGLSKLRGKASEPFVLTPFRRAALIDCIALLQNAGGLPDVPRYLLNRLGEAESLLRLFLLEVPTRILYIDYDIDGQPTFCAASSRVPQLLRSALWNTREPAILTSGTLAAAGDFSHTEQLLGLAAYRPLRHFRADSPFNYKKKCLLYFPPRVKTRMDNRKMAEEIVRLVDACHGHALVLFTSYRQMAEVRALTDGQWQYPTYQAWRNGGRVIQQFKESGNGVLFAAGSCWEGIDFPGDMVSLLIIAKLPFPIPDPVSDYERRQYPNLRDYINAEIIPEMQKKLRQGFGRAIRTEQDSCVVAILDERAGIGGKYHDAALAALPACPTTEKIEDVQQFIREQKRPDYFL
;
A
#
# COMPACT_ATOMS: atom_id res chain seq x y z
N ARG A 1 -14.83 -20.50 -2.57
CA ARG A 1 -13.37 -20.30 -2.32
C ARG A 1 -12.97 -21.23 -1.18
N CYS A 2 -12.23 -22.30 -1.47
CA CYS A 2 -11.64 -23.15 -0.43
C CYS A 2 -10.50 -22.36 0.23
N ARG A 3 -10.63 -22.02 1.52
CA ARG A 3 -9.51 -21.54 2.32
C ARG A 3 -8.63 -22.74 2.66
N ILE A 4 -7.47 -22.83 2.07
CA ILE A 4 -6.47 -23.83 2.44
C ILE A 4 -5.66 -23.20 3.58
N CYS A 5 -5.68 -23.83 4.76
CA CYS A 5 -4.74 -23.47 5.82
C CYS A 5 -3.35 -23.94 5.40
N VAL A 6 -2.43 -23.01 5.18
CA VAL A 6 -1.04 -23.31 4.93
C VAL A 6 -0.37 -23.48 6.29
N PRO A 7 0.15 -24.69 6.62
CA PRO A 7 0.89 -24.86 7.86
C PRO A 7 2.19 -24.05 7.84
N GLN A 8 2.57 -23.47 8.95
CA GLN A 8 3.84 -22.74 9.09
C GLN A 8 5.05 -23.67 8.86
N SER A 9 4.90 -24.95 9.18
CA SER A 9 5.87 -25.99 8.87
C SER A 9 5.13 -27.24 8.37
N CYS A 10 5.63 -27.82 7.27
CA CYS A 10 5.11 -29.07 6.73
C CYS A 10 6.20 -30.14 6.84
N PRO A 11 6.13 -31.03 7.84
CA PRO A 11 7.15 -32.07 8.03
C PRO A 11 7.19 -33.01 6.81
N ARG A 12 8.39 -33.47 6.45
CA ARG A 12 8.60 -34.34 5.29
C ARG A 12 7.93 -35.72 5.45
N ASP A 13 7.75 -36.16 6.67
CA ASP A 13 7.20 -37.43 7.12
C ASP A 13 5.72 -37.34 7.55
N CYS A 14 5.04 -36.29 7.17
CA CYS A 14 3.60 -36.13 7.46
C CYS A 14 2.79 -37.28 6.86
N PHE A 15 2.10 -38.04 7.69
CA PHE A 15 1.29 -39.20 7.27
C PHE A 15 0.09 -38.83 6.39
N LEU A 16 -0.36 -37.56 6.43
CA LEU A 16 -1.42 -37.03 5.57
C LEU A 16 -0.90 -36.47 4.25
N ARG A 17 0.40 -36.58 3.94
CA ARG A 17 1.03 -35.90 2.82
C ARG A 17 0.43 -36.23 1.47
N GLU A 18 0.03 -37.48 1.25
CA GLU A 18 -0.56 -37.95 0.00
C GLU A 18 -1.97 -37.39 -0.20
N ASP A 19 -2.78 -37.36 0.87
CA ASP A 19 -4.15 -36.88 0.87
C ASP A 19 -4.27 -35.39 1.18
N CYS A 20 -3.17 -34.72 1.48
CA CYS A 20 -3.14 -33.32 1.84
C CYS A 20 -3.50 -32.43 0.64
N ARG A 21 -4.63 -31.72 0.71
CA ARG A 21 -5.11 -30.80 -0.33
C ARG A 21 -4.08 -29.71 -0.66
N TYR A 22 -3.32 -29.24 0.32
CA TYR A 22 -2.27 -28.26 0.12
C TYR A 22 -1.13 -28.82 -0.73
N GLN A 23 -0.65 -30.03 -0.39
CA GLN A 23 0.40 -30.71 -1.15
C GLN A 23 -0.06 -31.10 -2.57
N GLN A 24 -1.31 -31.50 -2.71
CA GLN A 24 -1.92 -31.77 -4.01
C GLN A 24 -2.01 -30.50 -4.84
N TYR A 25 -2.48 -29.38 -4.27
CA TYR A 25 -2.51 -28.10 -4.93
C TYR A 25 -1.11 -27.66 -5.42
N LEU A 26 -0.06 -27.79 -4.59
CA LEU A 26 1.31 -27.48 -4.98
C LEU A 26 1.78 -28.35 -6.16
N ARG A 27 1.50 -29.64 -6.14
CA ARG A 27 1.83 -30.55 -7.27
C ARG A 27 1.08 -30.17 -8.54
N ASP A 28 -0.20 -29.84 -8.41
CA ASP A 28 -1.04 -29.48 -9.55
C ASP A 28 -0.68 -28.10 -10.12
N SER A 29 -0.29 -27.17 -9.28
CA SER A 29 0.15 -25.83 -9.72
C SER A 29 1.43 -25.85 -10.56
N MET A 30 2.23 -26.92 -10.50
CA MET A 30 3.43 -27.08 -11.30
C MET A 30 3.20 -27.65 -12.71
N LYS A 31 1.96 -28.10 -13.02
CA LYS A 31 1.65 -28.74 -14.32
C LYS A 31 1.31 -27.76 -15.45
N PRO A 32 0.57 -26.64 -15.20
CA PRO A 32 0.16 -25.73 -16.25
C PRO A 32 1.32 -25.05 -16.98
N ASP A 33 1.13 -24.76 -18.27
CA ASP A 33 2.10 -23.98 -19.05
C ASP A 33 2.10 -22.51 -18.70
N ILE A 34 0.95 -21.99 -18.22
CA ILE A 34 0.79 -20.62 -17.72
C ILE A 34 0.50 -20.69 -16.23
N GLN A 35 1.33 -20.04 -15.42
CA GLN A 35 1.14 -19.91 -13.98
C GLN A 35 0.83 -18.45 -13.62
N ILE A 36 -0.25 -18.22 -12.87
CA ILE A 36 -0.66 -16.90 -12.41
C ILE A 36 -0.51 -16.86 -10.89
N CYS A 37 0.27 -15.90 -10.39
CA CYS A 37 0.48 -15.70 -8.97
C CYS A 37 0.44 -14.20 -8.60
N ASN A 38 0.38 -13.88 -7.32
CA ASN A 38 0.56 -12.51 -6.85
C ASN A 38 2.06 -12.17 -6.72
N HIS A 39 2.36 -10.86 -6.58
CA HIS A 39 3.72 -10.37 -6.46
C HIS A 39 4.48 -11.00 -5.29
N ASN A 40 3.83 -11.21 -4.14
CA ASN A 40 4.47 -11.82 -2.97
C ASN A 40 4.92 -13.26 -3.26
N TYR A 41 4.11 -14.03 -3.98
CA TYR A 41 4.48 -15.40 -4.34
C TYR A 41 5.62 -15.46 -5.36
N LEU A 42 5.62 -14.53 -6.34
CA LEU A 42 6.74 -14.35 -7.28
C LEU A 42 8.04 -14.01 -6.54
N LEU A 43 7.99 -13.06 -5.60
CA LEU A 43 9.15 -12.65 -4.81
C LEU A 43 9.64 -13.77 -3.88
N ALA A 44 8.72 -14.56 -3.31
CA ALA A 44 9.07 -15.74 -2.53
C ALA A 44 9.81 -16.79 -3.37
N ASP A 45 9.32 -17.08 -4.59
CA ASP A 45 10.01 -17.97 -5.52
C ASP A 45 11.40 -17.44 -5.90
N ALA A 46 11.49 -16.14 -6.18
CA ALA A 46 12.75 -15.48 -6.50
C ALA A 46 13.77 -15.57 -5.34
N SER A 47 13.33 -15.41 -4.09
CA SER A 47 14.17 -15.62 -2.91
C SER A 47 14.63 -17.07 -2.79
N HIS A 48 13.73 -18.05 -3.03
CA HIS A 48 14.08 -19.46 -3.04
C HIS A 48 15.15 -19.79 -4.09
N ARG A 49 15.05 -19.20 -5.30
CA ARG A 49 16.05 -19.35 -6.35
C ARG A 49 17.43 -18.82 -5.95
N LEU A 50 17.48 -17.67 -5.28
CA LEU A 50 18.72 -17.06 -4.80
C LEU A 50 19.39 -17.88 -3.68
N GLU A 51 18.59 -18.57 -2.87
CA GLU A 51 19.06 -19.35 -1.71
C GLU A 51 19.18 -20.85 -2.01
N ASP A 52 19.06 -21.27 -3.28
CA ASP A 52 19.08 -22.66 -3.74
C ASP A 52 18.08 -23.56 -2.99
N ARG A 53 16.89 -22.99 -2.70
CA ARG A 53 15.77 -23.70 -2.08
C ARG A 53 14.83 -24.31 -3.14
N PRO A 54 13.94 -25.25 -2.76
CA PRO A 54 12.93 -25.79 -3.66
C PRO A 54 12.08 -24.69 -4.28
N LEU A 55 11.90 -24.75 -5.61
CA LEU A 55 11.12 -23.77 -6.37
C LEU A 55 9.65 -23.79 -5.97
N LEU A 56 9.03 -22.60 -5.92
CA LEU A 56 7.59 -22.43 -5.72
C LEU A 56 6.85 -22.31 -7.05
N LEU A 57 7.52 -21.82 -8.08
CA LEU A 57 7.06 -21.73 -9.46
C LEU A 57 7.89 -22.65 -10.35
N ARG A 58 7.25 -23.25 -11.37
CA ARG A 58 7.97 -23.95 -12.45
C ARG A 58 8.91 -22.98 -13.16
N SER A 59 9.98 -23.50 -13.75
CA SER A 59 10.84 -22.72 -14.66
C SER A 59 10.01 -22.18 -15.82
N TYR A 60 10.16 -20.92 -16.13
CA TYR A 60 9.40 -20.20 -17.16
C TYR A 60 10.35 -19.62 -18.21
N GLN A 61 9.84 -19.43 -19.44
CA GLN A 61 10.57 -18.81 -20.54
C GLN A 61 10.30 -17.30 -20.69
N ALA A 62 9.26 -16.79 -20.05
CA ALA A 62 8.93 -15.37 -20.01
C ALA A 62 8.19 -15.03 -18.72
N LEU A 63 8.41 -13.81 -18.22
CA LEU A 63 7.74 -13.27 -17.06
C LEU A 63 6.89 -12.06 -17.47
N VAL A 64 5.60 -12.06 -17.11
CA VAL A 64 4.73 -10.88 -17.24
C VAL A 64 4.36 -10.41 -15.83
N VAL A 65 4.70 -9.17 -15.51
CA VAL A 65 4.35 -8.55 -14.23
C VAL A 65 3.30 -7.47 -14.50
N ASP A 66 2.07 -7.79 -14.17
CA ASP A 66 0.98 -6.83 -14.22
C ASP A 66 0.97 -5.96 -12.97
N GLU A 67 0.51 -4.70 -13.10
CA GLU A 67 0.57 -3.69 -12.05
C GLU A 67 1.97 -3.57 -11.41
N ALA A 68 3.00 -3.59 -12.27
CA ALA A 68 4.40 -3.66 -11.85
C ALA A 68 4.85 -2.48 -10.97
N HIS A 69 4.11 -1.37 -10.98
CA HIS A 69 4.31 -0.26 -10.05
C HIS A 69 4.16 -0.64 -8.56
N LYS A 70 3.47 -1.77 -8.27
CA LYS A 70 3.28 -2.29 -6.90
C LYS A 70 4.40 -3.23 -6.45
N LEU A 71 5.23 -3.68 -7.37
CA LEU A 71 6.29 -4.65 -7.07
C LEU A 71 7.33 -4.13 -6.06
N PRO A 72 7.77 -2.84 -6.09
CA PRO A 72 8.67 -2.29 -5.09
C PRO A 72 8.10 -2.34 -3.67
N ASP A 73 6.81 -2.01 -3.50
CA ASP A 73 6.14 -2.05 -2.19
C ASP A 73 5.98 -3.49 -1.69
N ALA A 74 5.60 -4.42 -2.57
CA ALA A 74 5.54 -5.84 -2.24
C ALA A 74 6.92 -6.38 -1.82
N ALA A 75 7.98 -6.00 -2.53
CA ALA A 75 9.35 -6.37 -2.20
C ALA A 75 9.80 -5.75 -0.87
N ARG A 76 9.48 -4.48 -0.63
CA ARG A 76 9.75 -3.80 0.64
C ARG A 76 9.12 -4.55 1.81
N GLN A 77 7.84 -4.87 1.71
CA GLN A 77 7.11 -5.64 2.75
C GLN A 77 7.72 -7.03 2.95
N MET A 78 8.04 -7.73 1.88
CA MET A 78 8.56 -9.10 1.94
C MET A 78 9.98 -9.17 2.53
N TYR A 79 10.83 -8.19 2.18
CA TYR A 79 12.23 -8.14 2.67
C TYR A 79 12.37 -7.32 3.97
N THR A 80 11.26 -6.94 4.60
CA THR A 80 11.24 -6.38 5.95
C THR A 80 11.10 -7.49 6.97
N GLU A 81 12.11 -7.68 7.77
CA GLU A 81 12.08 -8.61 8.91
C GLU A 81 11.33 -7.95 10.07
N THR A 82 10.44 -8.70 10.72
CA THR A 82 9.60 -8.17 11.80
C THR A 82 9.54 -9.11 12.99
N LEU A 83 9.51 -8.53 14.21
CA LEU A 83 9.27 -9.25 15.45
C LEU A 83 8.27 -8.48 16.31
N SER A 84 7.08 -9.01 16.42
CA SER A 84 5.99 -8.45 17.22
C SER A 84 5.86 -9.17 18.57
N PRO A 85 5.16 -8.61 19.56
CA PRO A 85 4.78 -9.31 20.78
C PRO A 85 4.04 -10.63 20.50
N HIS A 86 3.16 -10.65 19.49
CA HIS A 86 2.46 -11.85 19.08
C HIS A 86 3.43 -12.96 18.60
N ASN A 87 4.42 -12.61 17.76
CA ASN A 87 5.42 -13.58 17.33
C ASN A 87 6.22 -14.14 18.50
N MET A 88 6.58 -13.30 19.47
CA MET A 88 7.28 -13.73 20.67
C MET A 88 6.41 -14.63 21.56
N ASP A 89 5.13 -14.29 21.70
CA ASP A 89 4.18 -15.12 22.45
C ASP A 89 3.99 -16.51 21.82
N GLU A 90 3.94 -16.60 20.49
CA GLU A 90 3.93 -17.89 19.77
C GLU A 90 5.20 -18.71 20.06
N LEU A 91 6.39 -18.09 20.00
CA LEU A 91 7.66 -18.77 20.32
C LEU A 91 7.66 -19.27 21.76
N CYS A 92 7.20 -18.45 22.70
CA CYS A 92 7.08 -18.84 24.12
C CYS A 92 6.09 -20.00 24.31
N LEU A 93 4.97 -20.00 23.61
CA LEU A 93 4.01 -21.10 23.64
C LEU A 93 4.60 -22.41 23.13
N LEU A 94 5.33 -22.36 22.00
CA LEU A 94 6.01 -23.53 21.44
C LEU A 94 7.10 -24.09 22.38
N LEU A 95 7.85 -23.21 23.05
CA LEU A 95 8.82 -23.62 24.09
C LEU A 95 8.12 -24.26 25.29
N GLN A 96 6.95 -23.77 25.72
CA GLN A 96 6.17 -24.39 26.77
C GLN A 96 5.67 -25.78 26.39
N GLN A 97 5.26 -25.97 25.13
CA GLN A 97 4.85 -27.27 24.58
C GLN A 97 6.05 -28.25 24.51
N ALA A 98 7.24 -27.73 24.28
CA ALA A 98 8.50 -28.48 24.35
C ALA A 98 9.03 -28.67 25.79
N HIS A 99 8.19 -28.44 26.82
CA HIS A 99 8.50 -28.60 28.25
C HIS A 99 9.45 -27.54 28.87
N TYR A 100 9.78 -26.45 28.18
CA TYR A 100 10.65 -25.36 28.65
C TYR A 100 9.87 -24.18 29.23
N LYS A 101 8.97 -24.39 30.21
CA LYS A 101 8.06 -23.37 30.76
C LYS A 101 8.77 -22.20 31.44
N ASP A 102 9.81 -22.49 32.22
CA ASP A 102 10.54 -21.42 32.95
C ASP A 102 11.41 -20.59 32.01
N PHE A 103 12.02 -21.21 31.03
CA PHE A 103 12.77 -20.54 29.98
C PHE A 103 11.85 -19.63 29.12
N ALA A 104 10.70 -20.13 28.72
CA ALA A 104 9.70 -19.36 28.01
C ALA A 104 9.21 -18.13 28.80
N ARG A 105 9.07 -18.28 30.13
CA ARG A 105 8.70 -17.16 31.02
C ARG A 105 9.79 -16.09 31.06
N GLN A 106 11.07 -16.50 31.20
CA GLN A 106 12.21 -15.58 31.21
C GLN A 106 12.30 -14.81 29.88
N MET A 107 12.18 -15.51 28.74
CA MET A 107 12.21 -14.92 27.41
C MET A 107 11.06 -13.90 27.19
N ARG A 108 9.82 -14.27 27.62
CA ARG A 108 8.68 -13.37 27.57
C ARG A 108 8.93 -12.09 28.40
N THR A 109 9.46 -12.23 29.61
CA THR A 109 9.76 -11.10 30.51
C THR A 109 10.82 -10.18 29.90
N ALA A 110 11.90 -10.74 29.34
CA ALA A 110 12.94 -9.95 28.68
C ALA A 110 12.39 -9.18 27.48
N PHE A 111 11.55 -9.82 26.64
CA PHE A 111 10.95 -9.16 25.49
C PHE A 111 9.91 -8.09 25.91
N LEU A 112 9.15 -8.29 26.99
CA LEU A 112 8.27 -7.26 27.54
C LEU A 112 9.06 -6.05 28.03
N THR A 113 10.22 -6.26 28.68
CA THR A 113 11.12 -5.17 29.08
C THR A 113 11.63 -4.39 27.88
N LEU A 114 12.03 -5.08 26.81
CA LEU A 114 12.43 -4.45 25.56
C LEU A 114 11.27 -3.67 24.93
N SER A 115 10.08 -4.25 24.83
CA SER A 115 8.86 -3.61 24.32
C SER A 115 8.51 -2.36 25.13
N PHE A 116 8.55 -2.45 26.47
CA PHE A 116 8.31 -1.32 27.35
C PHE A 116 9.31 -0.19 27.13
N SER A 117 10.59 -0.50 26.86
CA SER A 117 11.59 0.51 26.51
C SER A 117 11.23 1.35 25.28
N CYS A 118 10.45 0.79 24.35
CA CYS A 118 9.99 1.47 23.16
C CYS A 118 8.69 2.26 23.38
N THR A 119 7.87 1.88 24.38
CA THR A 119 6.60 2.54 24.67
C THR A 119 6.71 3.71 25.66
N GLN A 120 7.88 3.89 26.29
CA GLN A 120 8.12 5.03 27.17
C GLN A 120 8.07 6.36 26.40
N GLY A 121 7.12 7.21 26.76
CA GLY A 121 6.92 8.51 26.10
C GLY A 121 5.90 8.52 24.95
N LEU A 122 5.15 7.43 24.74
CA LEU A 122 4.07 7.32 23.74
C LEU A 122 3.01 8.44 23.84
N SER A 123 2.87 9.12 24.97
CA SER A 123 2.02 10.32 25.10
C SER A 123 2.41 11.44 24.11
N LYS A 124 3.68 11.48 23.63
CA LYS A 124 4.18 12.39 22.60
C LYS A 124 3.94 11.86 21.18
N LEU A 125 3.60 10.58 21.02
CA LEU A 125 3.42 9.89 19.73
C LEU A 125 1.97 9.89 19.23
N ARG A 126 1.08 10.68 19.84
CA ARG A 126 -0.32 10.79 19.39
C ARG A 126 -0.39 11.05 17.88
N GLY A 127 -0.64 9.97 17.11
CA GLY A 127 -0.85 10.01 15.65
C GLY A 127 0.32 9.52 14.76
N LYS A 128 1.43 9.03 15.33
CA LYS A 128 2.46 8.30 14.55
C LYS A 128 2.24 6.80 14.70
N ALA A 129 2.06 6.12 13.57
CA ALA A 129 1.97 4.66 13.53
C ALA A 129 3.36 4.01 13.64
N SER A 130 4.44 4.72 13.30
CA SER A 130 5.82 4.20 13.32
C SER A 130 6.84 5.30 13.67
N GLU A 131 7.99 4.90 14.20
CA GLU A 131 9.11 5.80 14.50
C GLU A 131 10.47 5.15 14.20
N PRO A 132 11.50 5.92 13.77
CA PRO A 132 12.86 5.40 13.67
C PRO A 132 13.34 4.86 15.01
N PHE A 133 14.02 3.70 14.99
CA PHE A 133 14.63 3.17 16.20
C PHE A 133 15.86 3.98 16.60
N VAL A 134 15.95 4.32 17.88
CA VAL A 134 17.10 4.99 18.47
C VAL A 134 17.64 4.13 19.59
N LEU A 135 18.90 3.73 19.50
CA LEU A 135 19.56 2.88 20.49
C LEU A 135 19.94 3.69 21.75
N THR A 136 19.12 3.60 22.78
CA THR A 136 19.42 4.18 24.11
C THR A 136 20.14 3.16 25.02
N PRO A 137 20.82 3.59 26.10
CA PRO A 137 21.45 2.65 27.02
C PRO A 137 20.48 1.60 27.59
N PHE A 138 19.24 1.98 27.90
CA PHE A 138 18.22 1.07 28.39
C PHE A 138 17.78 0.07 27.31
N ARG A 139 17.51 0.54 26.08
CA ARG A 139 17.18 -0.35 24.93
C ARG A 139 18.35 -1.30 24.63
N ARG A 140 19.60 -0.82 24.71
CA ARG A 140 20.78 -1.65 24.53
C ARG A 140 20.85 -2.80 25.53
N ALA A 141 20.66 -2.51 26.82
CA ALA A 141 20.65 -3.54 27.87
C ALA A 141 19.54 -4.57 27.62
N ALA A 142 18.31 -4.11 27.37
CA ALA A 142 17.17 -4.99 27.10
C ALA A 142 17.35 -5.85 25.82
N LEU A 143 17.99 -5.31 24.77
CA LEU A 143 18.34 -6.07 23.56
C LEU A 143 19.37 -7.16 23.88
N ILE A 144 20.42 -6.85 24.65
CA ILE A 144 21.46 -7.81 25.05
C ILE A 144 20.83 -8.97 25.84
N ASP A 145 19.95 -8.68 26.79
CA ASP A 145 19.26 -9.70 27.60
C ASP A 145 18.39 -10.61 26.72
N CYS A 146 17.60 -10.03 25.79
CA CYS A 146 16.78 -10.81 24.86
C CYS A 146 17.64 -11.68 23.94
N ILE A 147 18.71 -11.14 23.36
CA ILE A 147 19.61 -11.86 22.45
C ILE A 147 20.29 -13.00 23.19
N ALA A 148 20.78 -12.79 24.42
CA ALA A 148 21.41 -13.82 25.23
C ALA A 148 20.47 -15.01 25.50
N LEU A 149 19.19 -14.73 25.84
CA LEU A 149 18.19 -15.78 26.03
C LEU A 149 17.91 -16.53 24.72
N LEU A 150 17.72 -15.83 23.59
CA LEU A 150 17.49 -16.48 22.31
C LEU A 150 18.67 -17.38 21.89
N GLN A 151 19.90 -16.96 22.16
CA GLN A 151 21.11 -17.79 21.92
C GLN A 151 21.13 -19.03 22.81
N ASN A 152 20.81 -18.87 24.09
CA ASN A 152 20.78 -19.99 25.04
C ASN A 152 19.72 -21.03 24.65
N ALA A 153 18.64 -20.61 23.98
CA ALA A 153 17.64 -21.53 23.44
C ALA A 153 18.21 -22.54 22.44
N GLY A 154 19.25 -22.16 21.69
CA GLY A 154 19.95 -23.06 20.76
C GLY A 154 20.66 -24.23 21.42
N GLY A 155 20.96 -24.13 22.73
CA GLY A 155 21.59 -25.18 23.52
C GLY A 155 20.60 -26.09 24.27
N LEU A 156 19.31 -25.86 24.17
CA LEU A 156 18.29 -26.67 24.83
C LEU A 156 18.13 -28.03 24.11
N PRO A 157 18.21 -29.16 24.82
CA PRO A 157 18.02 -30.47 24.22
C PRO A 157 16.57 -30.66 23.71
N ASP A 158 16.37 -31.51 22.74
CA ASP A 158 15.07 -31.95 22.23
C ASP A 158 14.12 -30.82 21.72
N VAL A 159 14.65 -29.61 21.47
CA VAL A 159 13.88 -28.53 20.84
C VAL A 159 13.74 -28.82 19.34
N PRO A 160 12.52 -28.85 18.78
CA PRO A 160 12.29 -29.10 17.37
C PRO A 160 13.07 -28.12 16.47
N ARG A 161 13.69 -28.62 15.39
CA ARG A 161 14.54 -27.82 14.49
C ARG A 161 13.83 -26.60 13.91
N TYR A 162 12.54 -26.71 13.61
CA TYR A 162 11.76 -25.58 13.11
C TYR A 162 11.65 -24.45 14.14
N LEU A 163 11.56 -24.80 15.43
CA LEU A 163 11.50 -23.82 16.51
C LEU A 163 12.87 -23.16 16.72
N LEU A 164 13.96 -23.95 16.65
CA LEU A 164 15.33 -23.40 16.69
C LEU A 164 15.56 -22.40 15.55
N ASN A 165 15.11 -22.69 14.34
CA ASN A 165 15.21 -21.77 13.22
C ASN A 165 14.46 -20.45 13.50
N ARG A 166 13.22 -20.49 13.99
CA ARG A 166 12.44 -19.30 14.34
C ARG A 166 13.07 -18.48 15.47
N LEU A 167 13.64 -19.14 16.46
CA LEU A 167 14.38 -18.47 17.55
C LEU A 167 15.64 -17.79 17.01
N GLY A 168 16.36 -18.45 16.09
CA GLY A 168 17.52 -17.87 15.41
C GLY A 168 17.17 -16.70 14.50
N GLU A 169 16.02 -16.73 13.82
CA GLU A 169 15.50 -15.58 13.05
C GLU A 169 15.20 -14.38 13.97
N ALA A 170 14.55 -14.60 15.12
CA ALA A 170 14.27 -13.55 16.09
C ALA A 170 15.58 -12.98 16.70
N GLU A 171 16.56 -13.85 17.01
CA GLU A 171 17.87 -13.44 17.50
C GLU A 171 18.62 -12.61 16.45
N SER A 172 18.65 -13.06 15.22
CA SER A 172 19.31 -12.36 14.11
C SER A 172 18.70 -10.98 13.88
N LEU A 173 17.37 -10.86 13.93
CA LEU A 173 16.69 -9.59 13.81
C LEU A 173 17.07 -8.62 14.94
N LEU A 174 17.02 -9.05 16.22
CA LEU A 174 17.38 -8.20 17.34
C LEU A 174 18.85 -7.77 17.31
N ARG A 175 19.74 -8.59 16.77
CA ARG A 175 21.16 -8.21 16.54
C ARG A 175 21.28 -7.05 15.56
N LEU A 176 20.44 -6.95 14.51
CA LEU A 176 20.45 -5.80 13.60
C LEU A 176 20.21 -4.49 14.37
N PHE A 177 19.30 -4.49 15.36
CA PHE A 177 19.00 -3.33 16.20
C PHE A 177 20.16 -2.98 17.15
N LEU A 178 20.92 -3.97 17.60
CA LEU A 178 22.09 -3.74 18.45
C LEU A 178 23.29 -3.20 17.67
N LEU A 179 23.48 -3.67 16.42
CA LEU A 179 24.64 -3.34 15.58
C LEU A 179 24.41 -2.13 14.64
N GLU A 180 23.17 -1.65 14.53
CA GLU A 180 22.79 -0.54 13.66
C GLU A 180 23.33 -0.67 12.23
N VAL A 181 23.06 -1.83 11.60
CA VAL A 181 23.62 -2.19 10.29
C VAL A 181 23.20 -1.19 9.21
N PRO A 182 24.12 -0.52 8.46
CA PRO A 182 23.78 0.56 7.51
C PRO A 182 22.88 0.16 6.34
N THR A 183 22.82 -1.15 6.02
CA THR A 183 21.96 -1.67 4.94
C THR A 183 20.52 -1.94 5.38
N ARG A 184 20.21 -1.65 6.64
CA ARG A 184 18.89 -1.85 7.24
C ARG A 184 18.35 -0.53 7.78
N ILE A 185 17.08 -0.32 7.56
CA ILE A 185 16.31 0.80 8.12
C ILE A 185 15.55 0.24 9.32
N LEU A 186 16.00 0.61 10.52
CA LEU A 186 15.48 0.09 11.78
C LEU A 186 14.41 1.03 12.34
N TYR A 187 13.23 0.50 12.61
CA TYR A 187 12.13 1.30 13.16
C TYR A 187 11.19 0.43 13.98
N ILE A 188 10.37 1.10 14.76
CA ILE A 188 9.28 0.49 15.53
C ILE A 188 7.96 0.88 14.89
N ASP A 189 7.13 -0.12 14.59
CA ASP A 189 5.76 0.06 14.16
C ASP A 189 4.81 -0.22 15.31
N TYR A 190 3.79 0.62 15.50
CA TYR A 190 2.85 0.49 16.62
C TYR A 190 1.48 0.11 16.08
N ASP A 191 0.89 -0.92 16.66
CA ASP A 191 -0.49 -1.29 16.38
C ASP A 191 -1.49 -0.30 17.02
N ILE A 192 -2.79 -0.58 16.85
CA ILE A 192 -3.88 0.25 17.39
C ILE A 192 -3.89 0.32 18.92
N ASP A 193 -3.32 -0.70 19.59
CA ASP A 193 -3.21 -0.81 21.03
C ASP A 193 -1.86 -0.26 21.54
N GLY A 194 -1.03 0.27 20.63
CA GLY A 194 0.29 0.83 20.94
C GLY A 194 1.35 -0.23 21.21
N GLN A 195 1.14 -1.48 20.78
CA GLN A 195 2.15 -2.54 20.93
C GLN A 195 3.24 -2.38 19.87
N PRO A 196 4.53 -2.43 20.28
CA PRO A 196 5.65 -2.22 19.37
C PRO A 196 5.98 -3.47 18.58
N THR A 197 6.14 -3.32 17.27
CA THR A 197 6.75 -4.32 16.38
C THR A 197 8.10 -3.81 15.92
N PHE A 198 9.15 -4.62 16.13
CA PHE A 198 10.51 -4.33 15.66
C PHE A 198 10.59 -4.64 14.17
N CYS A 199 10.95 -3.65 13.36
CA CYS A 199 10.98 -3.75 11.90
C CYS A 199 12.37 -3.39 11.36
N ALA A 200 12.96 -4.26 10.56
CA ALA A 200 14.22 -4.04 9.87
C ALA A 200 14.01 -4.14 8.36
N ALA A 201 13.74 -3.00 7.71
CA ALA A 201 13.54 -2.94 6.27
C ALA A 201 14.88 -2.88 5.53
N SER A 202 14.94 -3.42 4.32
CA SER A 202 16.10 -3.27 3.46
C SER A 202 16.16 -1.86 2.87
N SER A 203 17.32 -1.19 2.94
CA SER A 203 17.60 0.04 2.21
C SER A 203 17.95 -0.20 0.73
N ARG A 204 18.00 -1.46 0.29
CA ARG A 204 18.47 -1.88 -1.03
C ARG A 204 17.43 -2.67 -1.83
N VAL A 205 16.15 -2.30 -1.70
CA VAL A 205 15.06 -2.98 -2.43
C VAL A 205 15.27 -3.01 -3.95
N PRO A 206 15.70 -1.92 -4.62
CA PRO A 206 15.99 -1.96 -6.05
C PRO A 206 17.07 -2.96 -6.43
N GLN A 207 18.15 -3.08 -5.63
CA GLN A 207 19.21 -4.03 -5.88
C GLN A 207 18.75 -5.49 -5.65
N LEU A 208 17.90 -5.72 -4.64
CA LEU A 208 17.31 -7.02 -4.39
C LEU A 208 16.39 -7.45 -5.54
N LEU A 209 15.53 -6.56 -6.04
CA LEU A 209 14.70 -6.83 -7.22
C LEU A 209 15.55 -7.14 -8.44
N ARG A 210 16.62 -6.37 -8.65
CA ARG A 210 17.55 -6.61 -9.76
C ARG A 210 18.17 -8.00 -9.69
N SER A 211 18.71 -8.40 -8.54
CA SER A 211 19.33 -9.70 -8.36
C SER A 211 18.33 -10.85 -8.43
N ALA A 212 17.13 -10.66 -7.89
CA ALA A 212 16.12 -11.70 -7.76
C ALA A 212 15.33 -11.96 -9.06
N LEU A 213 15.03 -10.90 -9.84
CA LEU A 213 14.12 -10.99 -10.97
C LEU A 213 14.75 -10.61 -12.32
N TRP A 214 15.73 -9.70 -12.36
CA TRP A 214 16.20 -9.14 -13.62
C TRP A 214 17.55 -9.69 -14.09
N ASN A 215 18.31 -10.33 -13.21
CA ASN A 215 19.55 -11.00 -13.56
C ASN A 215 19.33 -12.41 -14.16
N THR A 216 18.16 -12.67 -14.70
CA THR A 216 17.81 -13.90 -15.40
C THR A 216 17.98 -13.71 -16.90
N ARG A 217 17.97 -14.83 -17.67
CA ARG A 217 18.04 -14.80 -19.14
C ARG A 217 16.65 -14.65 -19.78
N GLU A 218 15.62 -14.86 -19.02
CA GLU A 218 14.24 -14.84 -19.48
C GLU A 218 13.76 -13.39 -19.69
N PRO A 219 13.08 -13.12 -20.81
CA PRO A 219 12.51 -11.81 -21.06
C PRO A 219 11.40 -11.51 -20.03
N ALA A 220 11.36 -10.25 -19.59
CA ALA A 220 10.32 -9.76 -18.68
C ALA A 220 9.54 -8.61 -19.32
N ILE A 221 8.22 -8.66 -19.20
CA ILE A 221 7.29 -7.61 -19.61
C ILE A 221 6.64 -7.03 -18.34
N LEU A 222 6.82 -5.74 -18.14
CA LEU A 222 6.23 -5.02 -17.02
C LEU A 222 5.08 -4.15 -17.53
N THR A 223 3.89 -4.34 -17.00
CA THR A 223 2.70 -3.60 -17.42
C THR A 223 2.07 -2.84 -16.24
N SER A 224 1.55 -1.65 -16.50
CA SER A 224 0.69 -0.91 -15.59
C SER A 224 0.18 0.36 -16.25
N GLY A 225 -0.97 0.85 -15.81
CA GLY A 225 -1.47 2.19 -16.17
C GLY A 225 -0.65 3.35 -15.59
N THR A 226 0.29 3.09 -14.67
CA THR A 226 1.02 4.12 -13.89
C THR A 226 2.53 3.87 -13.77
N LEU A 227 3.15 3.20 -14.76
CA LEU A 227 4.63 3.05 -14.79
C LEU A 227 5.34 4.37 -15.06
N ALA A 228 4.74 5.26 -15.84
CA ALA A 228 5.29 6.57 -16.12
C ALA A 228 4.62 7.65 -15.27
N ALA A 229 5.42 8.48 -14.61
CA ALA A 229 4.98 9.70 -13.96
C ALA A 229 5.16 10.87 -14.95
N ALA A 230 4.07 11.56 -15.32
CA ALA A 230 4.09 12.62 -16.34
C ALA A 230 4.79 12.22 -17.67
N GLY A 231 4.77 10.93 -18.03
CA GLY A 231 5.41 10.40 -19.24
C GLY A 231 6.84 9.93 -19.05
N ASP A 232 7.45 10.12 -17.89
CA ASP A 232 8.82 9.69 -17.55
C ASP A 232 8.81 8.38 -16.78
N PHE A 233 9.64 7.41 -17.20
CA PHE A 233 9.81 6.10 -16.58
C PHE A 233 10.94 6.04 -15.56
N SER A 234 11.81 7.05 -15.48
CA SER A 234 13.06 7.03 -14.71
C SER A 234 12.87 6.71 -13.24
N HIS A 235 11.85 7.28 -12.60
CA HIS A 235 11.52 6.99 -11.21
C HIS A 235 11.12 5.51 -11.00
N THR A 236 10.29 4.96 -11.87
CA THR A 236 9.90 3.54 -11.78
C THR A 236 11.07 2.59 -12.09
N GLU A 237 11.93 2.94 -13.05
CA GLU A 237 13.16 2.18 -13.34
C GLU A 237 14.08 2.15 -12.11
N GLN A 238 14.21 3.26 -11.42
CA GLN A 238 15.02 3.36 -10.20
C GLN A 238 14.44 2.45 -9.09
N LEU A 239 13.15 2.54 -8.82
CA LEU A 239 12.48 1.73 -7.80
C LEU A 239 12.53 0.23 -8.10
N LEU A 240 12.44 -0.15 -9.37
CA LEU A 240 12.51 -1.55 -9.82
C LEU A 240 13.94 -2.07 -9.98
N GLY A 241 14.96 -1.23 -9.79
CA GLY A 241 16.36 -1.60 -9.99
C GLY A 241 16.77 -1.74 -11.47
N LEU A 242 16.05 -1.10 -12.38
CA LEU A 242 16.24 -1.17 -13.83
C LEU A 242 17.02 0.01 -14.41
N ALA A 243 17.31 1.07 -13.65
CA ALA A 243 17.93 2.31 -14.13
C ALA A 243 19.25 2.10 -14.93
N ALA A 244 20.03 1.06 -14.59
CA ALA A 244 21.26 0.69 -15.31
C ALA A 244 21.11 -0.60 -16.15
N TYR A 245 19.87 -1.11 -16.31
CA TYR A 245 19.62 -2.35 -17.06
C TYR A 245 19.54 -2.06 -18.55
N ARG A 246 20.21 -2.87 -19.37
CA ARG A 246 20.16 -2.76 -20.84
C ARG A 246 20.19 -4.18 -21.46
N PRO A 247 19.43 -4.48 -22.51
CA PRO A 247 18.50 -3.58 -23.20
C PRO A 247 17.17 -3.42 -22.49
N LEU A 248 16.71 -2.17 -22.32
CA LEU A 248 15.40 -1.82 -21.80
C LEU A 248 14.61 -1.10 -22.90
N ARG A 249 13.36 -1.47 -23.12
CA ARG A 249 12.48 -0.82 -24.09
C ARG A 249 11.23 -0.31 -23.40
N HIS A 250 10.83 0.90 -23.73
CA HIS A 250 9.59 1.51 -23.26
C HIS A 250 8.54 1.48 -24.35
N PHE A 251 7.33 1.18 -23.94
CA PHE A 251 6.16 1.27 -24.79
C PHE A 251 5.06 2.02 -24.02
N ARG A 252 4.40 2.95 -24.69
CA ARG A 252 3.27 3.69 -24.16
C ARG A 252 2.12 3.61 -25.15
N ALA A 253 0.97 3.12 -24.71
CA ALA A 253 -0.27 3.20 -25.46
C ALA A 253 -1.04 4.45 -25.03
N ASP A 254 -1.61 5.15 -25.99
CA ASP A 254 -2.54 6.23 -25.71
C ASP A 254 -3.88 5.66 -25.22
N SER A 255 -4.55 6.43 -24.37
CA SER A 255 -5.89 6.05 -23.90
C SER A 255 -6.88 6.14 -25.06
N PRO A 256 -7.78 5.14 -25.23
CA PRO A 256 -8.83 5.18 -26.23
C PRO A 256 -9.92 6.24 -25.93
N PHE A 257 -9.94 6.78 -24.71
CA PHE A 257 -11.02 7.66 -24.25
C PHE A 257 -10.80 9.11 -24.69
N ASN A 258 -11.87 9.77 -25.14
CA ASN A 258 -11.85 11.20 -25.47
C ASN A 258 -12.11 12.06 -24.24
N TYR A 259 -11.09 12.19 -23.40
CA TYR A 259 -11.19 12.97 -22.16
C TYR A 259 -11.55 14.45 -22.38
N LYS A 260 -11.17 15.06 -23.53
CA LYS A 260 -11.51 16.45 -23.83
C LYS A 260 -13.01 16.70 -23.93
N LYS A 261 -13.77 15.66 -24.35
CA LYS A 261 -15.23 15.75 -24.47
C LYS A 261 -15.98 15.12 -23.31
N LYS A 262 -15.36 14.12 -22.65
CA LYS A 262 -16.03 13.24 -21.69
C LYS A 262 -15.65 13.51 -20.23
N CYS A 263 -14.70 14.42 -20.01
CA CYS A 263 -14.25 14.76 -18.67
C CYS A 263 -14.15 16.27 -18.49
N LEU A 264 -14.59 16.78 -17.33
CA LEU A 264 -14.41 18.16 -16.89
C LEU A 264 -13.67 18.16 -15.56
N LEU A 265 -12.53 18.85 -15.49
CA LEU A 265 -11.81 19.03 -14.23
C LEU A 265 -12.33 20.29 -13.53
N TYR A 266 -12.77 20.12 -12.28
CA TYR A 266 -13.20 21.21 -11.43
C TYR A 266 -12.18 21.47 -10.33
N PHE A 267 -11.80 22.73 -10.16
CA PHE A 267 -11.02 23.22 -9.02
C PHE A 267 -11.83 24.31 -8.30
N PRO A 268 -11.97 24.24 -6.97
CA PRO A 268 -12.70 25.28 -6.26
C PRO A 268 -11.99 26.64 -6.41
N PRO A 269 -12.73 27.75 -6.52
CA PRO A 269 -12.13 29.08 -6.59
C PRO A 269 -11.20 29.34 -5.41
N ARG A 270 -10.08 29.99 -5.67
CA ARG A 270 -9.10 30.27 -4.63
C ARG A 270 -9.64 31.28 -3.62
N VAL A 271 -9.84 30.84 -2.39
CA VAL A 271 -10.24 31.68 -1.27
C VAL A 271 -9.03 32.07 -0.41
N LYS A 272 -9.08 33.26 0.23
CA LYS A 272 -7.99 33.73 1.10
C LYS A 272 -7.73 32.86 2.34
N THR A 273 -8.70 32.03 2.71
CA THR A 273 -8.67 31.17 3.89
C THR A 273 -8.50 29.71 3.46
N ARG A 274 -7.70 28.97 4.22
CA ARG A 274 -7.42 27.54 3.97
C ARG A 274 -8.70 26.72 3.87
N MET A 275 -8.75 25.76 2.96
CA MET A 275 -9.80 24.75 2.85
C MET A 275 -9.80 23.86 4.10
N ASP A 276 -10.75 24.08 5.01
CA ASP A 276 -10.99 23.22 6.17
C ASP A 276 -12.09 22.16 5.86
N ASN A 277 -12.41 21.30 6.83
CA ASN A 277 -13.39 20.24 6.61
C ASN A 277 -14.82 20.78 6.42
N ARG A 278 -15.17 21.95 6.98
CA ARG A 278 -16.49 22.57 6.80
C ARG A 278 -16.66 23.07 5.38
N LYS A 279 -15.72 23.88 4.88
CA LYS A 279 -15.73 24.37 3.50
C LYS A 279 -15.66 23.24 2.48
N MET A 280 -14.90 22.20 2.78
CA MET A 280 -14.84 20.99 1.96
C MET A 280 -16.22 20.32 1.90
N ALA A 281 -16.92 20.19 3.02
CA ALA A 281 -18.27 19.62 3.07
C ALA A 281 -19.25 20.49 2.27
N GLU A 282 -19.23 21.82 2.43
CA GLU A 282 -20.06 22.76 1.67
C GLU A 282 -19.83 22.62 0.16
N GLU A 283 -18.57 22.50 -0.26
CA GLU A 283 -18.22 22.34 -1.68
C GLU A 283 -18.64 20.97 -2.22
N ILE A 284 -18.51 19.91 -1.42
CA ILE A 284 -19.01 18.57 -1.78
C ILE A 284 -20.53 18.61 -1.98
N VAL A 285 -21.29 19.28 -1.09
CA VAL A 285 -22.74 19.43 -1.22
C VAL A 285 -23.10 20.11 -2.54
N ARG A 286 -22.47 21.25 -2.86
CA ARG A 286 -22.72 21.97 -4.11
C ARG A 286 -22.43 21.12 -5.36
N LEU A 287 -21.35 20.35 -5.35
CA LEU A 287 -20.99 19.46 -6.46
C LEU A 287 -21.95 18.28 -6.59
N VAL A 288 -22.34 17.67 -5.47
CA VAL A 288 -23.30 16.55 -5.44
C VAL A 288 -24.66 17.01 -5.98
N ASP A 289 -25.12 18.19 -5.59
CA ASP A 289 -26.38 18.77 -6.10
C ASP A 289 -26.27 19.07 -7.61
N ALA A 290 -25.15 19.65 -8.04
CA ALA A 290 -24.89 19.95 -9.45
C ALA A 290 -24.87 18.71 -10.35
N CYS A 291 -24.48 17.57 -9.81
CA CYS A 291 -24.37 16.28 -10.51
C CYS A 291 -25.49 15.29 -10.18
N HIS A 292 -26.53 15.69 -9.45
CA HIS A 292 -27.68 14.85 -9.08
C HIS A 292 -27.31 13.55 -8.35
N GLY A 293 -26.36 13.60 -7.42
CA GLY A 293 -25.80 12.41 -6.77
C GLY A 293 -24.67 11.81 -7.58
N HIS A 294 -24.75 10.51 -7.87
CA HIS A 294 -23.79 9.75 -8.71
C HIS A 294 -22.32 10.01 -8.38
N ALA A 295 -21.98 10.09 -7.08
CA ALA A 295 -20.72 10.64 -6.62
C ALA A 295 -19.84 9.60 -5.89
N LEU A 296 -18.55 9.64 -6.20
CA LEU A 296 -17.48 8.99 -5.42
C LEU A 296 -16.57 10.08 -4.83
N VAL A 297 -16.45 10.11 -3.50
CA VAL A 297 -15.59 11.05 -2.79
C VAL A 297 -14.40 10.30 -2.19
N LEU A 298 -13.20 10.54 -2.72
CA LEU A 298 -11.96 9.88 -2.32
C LEU A 298 -11.18 10.73 -1.31
N PHE A 299 -10.91 10.12 -0.15
CA PHE A 299 -10.10 10.70 0.91
C PHE A 299 -8.76 10.00 1.06
N THR A 300 -7.77 10.73 1.53
CA THR A 300 -6.46 10.18 1.92
C THR A 300 -6.43 9.70 3.38
N SER A 301 -7.47 10.01 4.17
CA SER A 301 -7.57 9.70 5.59
C SER A 301 -8.98 9.27 5.97
N TYR A 302 -9.12 8.15 6.66
CA TYR A 302 -10.39 7.68 7.22
C TYR A 302 -10.97 8.66 8.24
N ARG A 303 -10.13 9.32 9.04
CA ARG A 303 -10.56 10.32 10.00
C ARG A 303 -11.21 11.51 9.31
N GLN A 304 -10.55 12.10 8.30
CA GLN A 304 -11.12 13.21 7.54
C GLN A 304 -12.40 12.79 6.81
N MET A 305 -12.44 11.59 6.23
CA MET A 305 -13.63 11.03 5.61
C MET A 305 -14.81 11.02 6.58
N ALA A 306 -14.62 10.52 7.81
CA ALA A 306 -15.67 10.47 8.82
C ALA A 306 -16.13 11.87 9.27
N GLU A 307 -15.19 12.79 9.50
CA GLU A 307 -15.50 14.18 9.91
C GLU A 307 -16.29 14.92 8.82
N VAL A 308 -15.87 14.85 7.55
CA VAL A 308 -16.55 15.50 6.43
C VAL A 308 -17.90 14.85 6.17
N ARG A 309 -18.00 13.51 6.23
CA ARG A 309 -19.26 12.77 6.07
C ARG A 309 -20.31 13.24 7.10
N ALA A 310 -19.89 13.42 8.37
CA ALA A 310 -20.79 13.91 9.41
C ALA A 310 -21.27 15.34 9.16
N LEU A 311 -20.44 16.20 8.55
CA LEU A 311 -20.81 17.57 8.18
C LEU A 311 -21.77 17.64 6.98
N THR A 312 -21.82 16.59 6.16
CA THR A 312 -22.73 16.50 5.00
C THR A 312 -24.04 15.77 5.30
N ASP A 313 -24.26 15.32 6.53
CA ASP A 313 -25.44 14.54 6.89
C ASP A 313 -26.73 15.35 6.72
N GLY A 314 -27.71 14.77 6.04
CA GLY A 314 -29.00 15.43 5.77
C GLY A 314 -28.95 16.59 4.76
N GLN A 315 -27.82 16.83 4.07
CA GLN A 315 -27.68 17.95 3.12
C GLN A 315 -28.25 17.66 1.73
N TRP A 316 -28.54 16.38 1.41
CA TRP A 316 -29.14 15.91 0.15
C TRP A 316 -30.06 14.72 0.37
N GLN A 317 -30.86 14.38 -0.64
CA GLN A 317 -31.82 13.26 -0.59
C GLN A 317 -31.21 11.91 -1.10
N TYR A 318 -30.00 11.91 -1.64
CA TYR A 318 -29.39 10.72 -2.22
C TYR A 318 -28.88 9.77 -1.13
N PRO A 319 -28.97 8.42 -1.35
CA PRO A 319 -28.40 7.44 -0.44
C PRO A 319 -26.91 7.70 -0.24
N THR A 320 -26.44 7.65 1.00
CA THR A 320 -25.05 7.92 1.33
C THR A 320 -24.39 6.68 1.94
N TYR A 321 -23.23 6.35 1.40
CA TYR A 321 -22.44 5.16 1.75
C TYR A 321 -21.08 5.56 2.25
N GLN A 322 -20.53 4.79 3.20
CA GLN A 322 -19.19 5.05 3.74
C GLN A 322 -18.39 3.75 3.77
N ALA A 323 -17.37 3.65 2.92
CA ALA A 323 -16.52 2.47 2.82
C ALA A 323 -15.32 2.59 3.75
N TRP A 324 -15.26 1.70 4.76
CA TRP A 324 -14.12 1.48 5.64
C TRP A 324 -13.20 0.38 5.10
N ARG A 325 -12.14 0.08 5.84
CA ARG A 325 -11.33 -1.13 5.58
C ARG A 325 -12.26 -2.34 5.50
N ASN A 326 -12.16 -3.16 4.48
CA ASN A 326 -13.08 -4.28 4.21
C ASN A 326 -14.51 -3.89 3.78
N GLY A 327 -14.72 -2.68 3.25
CA GLY A 327 -16.02 -2.14 2.83
C GLY A 327 -16.69 -2.79 1.62
N GLY A 328 -16.31 -4.01 1.22
CA GLY A 328 -16.83 -4.66 0.00
C GLY A 328 -18.36 -4.76 -0.05
N ARG A 329 -19.03 -4.99 1.09
CA ARG A 329 -20.50 -5.02 1.17
C ARG A 329 -21.12 -3.65 0.90
N VAL A 330 -20.55 -2.60 1.48
CA VAL A 330 -21.03 -1.21 1.29
C VAL A 330 -20.85 -0.77 -0.16
N ILE A 331 -19.72 -1.12 -0.77
CA ILE A 331 -19.46 -0.85 -2.18
C ILE A 331 -20.46 -1.58 -3.07
N GLN A 332 -20.83 -2.81 -2.74
CA GLN A 332 -21.84 -3.56 -3.46
C GLN A 332 -23.23 -2.92 -3.31
N GLN A 333 -23.60 -2.47 -2.12
CA GLN A 333 -24.85 -1.72 -1.88
C GLN A 333 -24.90 -0.42 -2.68
N PHE A 334 -23.78 0.33 -2.75
CA PHE A 334 -23.69 1.52 -3.59
C PHE A 334 -23.89 1.17 -5.08
N LYS A 335 -23.31 0.06 -5.54
CA LYS A 335 -23.52 -0.41 -6.94
C LYS A 335 -24.97 -0.79 -7.23
N GLU A 336 -25.64 -1.39 -6.27
CA GLU A 336 -27.05 -1.82 -6.41
C GLU A 336 -28.05 -0.66 -6.33
N SER A 337 -27.66 0.47 -5.72
CA SER A 337 -28.55 1.64 -5.60
C SER A 337 -28.74 2.42 -6.90
N GLY A 338 -27.84 2.25 -7.87
CA GLY A 338 -27.88 2.98 -9.14
C GLY A 338 -27.52 4.47 -9.04
N ASN A 339 -27.86 5.13 -7.94
CA ASN A 339 -27.49 6.51 -7.60
C ASN A 339 -27.16 6.63 -6.11
N GLY A 340 -26.27 7.54 -5.75
CA GLY A 340 -25.88 7.80 -4.37
C GLY A 340 -24.56 8.54 -4.25
N VAL A 341 -24.11 8.70 -3.01
CA VAL A 341 -22.83 9.32 -2.68
C VAL A 341 -21.98 8.34 -1.86
N LEU A 342 -20.87 7.89 -2.42
CA LEU A 342 -19.94 6.98 -1.75
C LEU A 342 -18.72 7.75 -1.21
N PHE A 343 -18.58 7.79 0.11
CA PHE A 343 -17.37 8.26 0.79
C PHE A 343 -16.40 7.09 0.96
N ALA A 344 -15.16 7.24 0.48
CA ALA A 344 -14.20 6.16 0.47
C ALA A 344 -12.77 6.63 0.72
N ALA A 345 -11.95 5.73 1.30
CA ALA A 345 -10.53 5.96 1.52
C ALA A 345 -9.74 4.65 1.33
N GLY A 346 -8.41 4.73 1.34
CA GLY A 346 -7.53 3.56 1.30
C GLY A 346 -7.66 2.76 0.01
N SER A 347 -8.10 1.49 0.10
CA SER A 347 -8.19 0.57 -1.05
C SER A 347 -9.16 1.01 -2.16
N CYS A 348 -10.05 1.95 -1.90
CA CYS A 348 -10.98 2.45 -2.91
C CYS A 348 -10.31 3.34 -3.98
N TRP A 349 -9.08 3.80 -3.74
CA TRP A 349 -8.29 4.46 -4.76
C TRP A 349 -7.94 3.54 -5.92
N GLU A 350 -7.92 2.23 -5.68
CA GLU A 350 -7.50 1.19 -6.62
C GLU A 350 -8.45 0.00 -6.61
N GLY A 351 -8.47 -0.77 -7.70
CA GLY A 351 -9.07 -2.11 -7.72
C GLY A 351 -10.60 -2.20 -7.70
N ILE A 352 -11.34 -1.08 -7.70
CA ILE A 352 -12.81 -1.09 -7.76
C ILE A 352 -13.27 -0.52 -9.10
N ASP A 353 -14.22 -1.18 -9.72
CA ASP A 353 -14.84 -0.76 -10.97
C ASP A 353 -16.27 -0.26 -10.72
N PHE A 354 -16.59 0.90 -11.32
CA PHE A 354 -17.91 1.53 -11.25
C PHE A 354 -18.37 1.79 -12.70
N PRO A 355 -19.14 0.87 -13.29
CA PRO A 355 -19.55 0.99 -14.68
C PRO A 355 -20.66 2.03 -14.88
N GLY A 356 -20.63 2.69 -16.04
CA GLY A 356 -21.67 3.61 -16.47
C GLY A 356 -21.76 4.89 -15.63
N ASP A 357 -22.97 5.45 -15.53
CA ASP A 357 -23.22 6.74 -14.86
C ASP A 357 -23.18 6.68 -13.33
N MET A 358 -22.84 5.55 -12.75
CA MET A 358 -22.75 5.36 -11.30
C MET A 358 -21.78 6.34 -10.63
N VAL A 359 -20.68 6.70 -11.30
CA VAL A 359 -19.73 7.73 -10.86
C VAL A 359 -19.60 8.78 -11.97
N SER A 360 -20.57 9.69 -12.01
CA SER A 360 -20.54 10.87 -12.89
C SER A 360 -19.86 12.07 -12.23
N LEU A 361 -19.61 11.98 -10.91
CA LEU A 361 -18.83 12.90 -10.11
C LEU A 361 -17.78 12.16 -9.30
N LEU A 362 -16.52 12.41 -9.59
CA LEU A 362 -15.39 11.96 -8.78
C LEU A 362 -14.81 13.14 -8.02
N ILE A 363 -14.82 13.09 -6.70
CA ILE A 363 -14.23 14.14 -5.85
C ILE A 363 -12.98 13.59 -5.20
N ILE A 364 -11.87 14.28 -5.40
CA ILE A 364 -10.59 14.04 -4.73
C ILE A 364 -10.42 15.11 -3.65
N ALA A 365 -10.64 14.74 -2.40
CA ALA A 365 -10.66 15.68 -1.27
C ALA A 365 -9.32 16.37 -1.05
N LYS A 366 -8.22 15.65 -1.23
CA LYS A 366 -6.84 16.16 -1.14
C LYS A 366 -5.92 15.42 -2.10
N LEU A 367 -4.86 16.10 -2.56
CA LEU A 367 -3.79 15.45 -3.30
C LEU A 367 -3.21 14.28 -2.49
N PRO A 368 -3.08 13.09 -3.09
CA PRO A 368 -2.70 11.86 -2.39
C PRO A 368 -1.19 11.76 -2.19
N PHE A 369 -0.61 12.69 -1.45
CA PHE A 369 0.79 12.63 -1.05
C PHE A 369 1.05 11.40 -0.18
N PRO A 370 2.19 10.72 -0.34
CA PRO A 370 2.60 9.65 0.56
C PRO A 370 2.70 10.15 2.00
N ILE A 371 2.34 9.30 2.96
CA ILE A 371 2.45 9.61 4.39
C ILE A 371 3.91 9.36 4.78
N PRO A 372 4.59 10.33 5.42
CA PRO A 372 5.95 10.12 5.92
C PRO A 372 6.01 8.93 6.88
N ASP A 373 6.99 8.06 6.68
CA ASP A 373 7.32 6.91 7.51
C ASP A 373 8.84 6.83 7.73
N PRO A 374 9.35 5.96 8.60
CA PRO A 374 10.79 5.85 8.85
C PRO A 374 11.62 5.49 7.62
N VAL A 375 11.04 4.80 6.64
CA VAL A 375 11.72 4.44 5.40
C VAL A 375 11.86 5.67 4.52
N SER A 376 10.80 6.43 4.30
CA SER A 376 10.83 7.68 3.55
C SER A 376 11.70 8.74 4.24
N ASP A 377 11.76 8.76 5.58
CA ASP A 377 12.68 9.62 6.33
C ASP A 377 14.15 9.23 6.10
N TYR A 378 14.45 7.92 5.99
CA TYR A 378 15.79 7.46 5.61
C TYR A 378 16.13 7.84 4.17
N GLU A 379 15.23 7.60 3.21
CA GLU A 379 15.39 7.97 1.80
C GLU A 379 15.64 9.47 1.64
N ARG A 380 14.87 10.30 2.34
CA ARG A 380 15.04 11.76 2.35
C ARG A 380 16.46 12.21 2.70
N ARG A 381 17.13 11.51 3.62
CA ARG A 381 18.52 11.83 4.03
C ARG A 381 19.56 11.55 2.95
N GLN A 382 19.21 10.81 1.90
CA GLN A 382 20.07 10.51 0.76
C GLN A 382 20.10 11.68 -0.26
N TYR A 383 19.19 12.67 -0.12
CA TYR A 383 19.07 13.81 -0.99
C TYR A 383 19.77 15.05 -0.40
N PRO A 384 20.42 15.90 -1.24
CA PRO A 384 21.11 17.10 -0.77
C PRO A 384 20.19 18.06 0.00
N ASN A 385 18.92 18.14 -0.41
CA ASN A 385 17.93 19.01 0.21
C ASN A 385 16.50 18.46 0.05
N LEU A 386 15.58 19.04 0.81
CA LEU A 386 14.18 18.63 0.81
C LEU A 386 13.47 18.84 -0.55
N ARG A 387 13.86 19.86 -1.30
CA ARG A 387 13.23 20.16 -2.59
C ARG A 387 13.53 19.07 -3.61
N ASP A 388 14.78 18.62 -3.68
CA ASP A 388 15.20 17.56 -4.59
C ASP A 388 14.48 16.24 -4.26
N TYR A 389 14.38 15.89 -2.98
CA TYR A 389 13.62 14.74 -2.51
C TYR A 389 12.13 14.84 -2.91
N ILE A 390 11.49 16.00 -2.66
CA ILE A 390 10.07 16.19 -3.03
C ILE A 390 9.88 16.01 -4.53
N ASN A 391 10.76 16.55 -5.36
CA ASN A 391 10.63 16.46 -6.81
C ASN A 391 10.92 15.05 -7.34
N ALA A 392 11.89 14.33 -6.76
CA ALA A 392 12.32 13.03 -7.24
C ALA A 392 11.41 11.89 -6.76
N GLU A 393 10.87 11.98 -5.54
CA GLU A 393 10.14 10.87 -4.91
C GLU A 393 8.67 11.20 -4.64
N ILE A 394 8.41 12.33 -3.98
CA ILE A 394 7.08 12.64 -3.45
C ILE A 394 6.09 13.04 -4.55
N ILE A 395 6.52 13.87 -5.50
CA ILE A 395 5.66 14.30 -6.61
C ILE A 395 5.33 13.13 -7.54
N PRO A 396 6.27 12.28 -8.00
CA PRO A 396 5.95 11.13 -8.82
C PRO A 396 4.97 10.14 -8.14
N GLU A 397 5.14 9.88 -6.85
CA GLU A 397 4.22 9.02 -6.10
C GLU A 397 2.81 9.63 -5.98
N MET A 398 2.72 10.93 -5.69
CA MET A 398 1.45 11.66 -5.71
C MET A 398 0.78 11.58 -7.09
N GLN A 399 1.53 11.78 -8.16
CA GLN A 399 1.03 11.72 -9.54
C GLN A 399 0.50 10.34 -9.91
N LYS A 400 1.23 9.27 -9.59
CA LYS A 400 0.78 7.88 -9.80
C LYS A 400 -0.55 7.62 -9.10
N LYS A 401 -0.65 7.98 -7.82
CA LYS A 401 -1.85 7.76 -7.03
C LYS A 401 -3.02 8.63 -7.47
N LEU A 402 -2.76 9.88 -7.87
CA LEU A 402 -3.77 10.77 -8.44
C LEU A 402 -4.33 10.19 -9.74
N ARG A 403 -3.47 9.67 -10.62
CA ARG A 403 -3.88 9.01 -11.87
C ARG A 403 -4.69 7.74 -11.62
N GLN A 404 -4.34 6.95 -10.60
CA GLN A 404 -5.12 5.77 -10.20
C GLN A 404 -6.54 6.16 -9.73
N GLY A 405 -6.65 7.20 -8.89
CA GLY A 405 -7.93 7.76 -8.46
C GLY A 405 -8.74 8.28 -9.65
N PHE A 406 -8.12 9.07 -10.54
CA PHE A 406 -8.75 9.55 -11.76
C PHE A 406 -9.29 8.41 -12.63
N GLY A 407 -8.58 7.29 -12.70
CA GLY A 407 -9.00 6.10 -13.43
C GLY A 407 -10.32 5.48 -12.95
N ARG A 408 -10.95 6.02 -11.88
CA ARG A 408 -12.31 5.65 -11.45
C ARG A 408 -13.40 6.41 -12.22
N ALA A 409 -13.03 7.51 -12.89
CA ALA A 409 -13.99 8.42 -13.52
C ALA A 409 -14.54 7.91 -14.85
N ILE A 410 -13.69 7.31 -15.70
CA ILE A 410 -14.07 6.86 -17.06
C ILE A 410 -13.56 5.44 -17.28
N ARG A 411 -14.47 4.52 -17.61
CA ARG A 411 -14.21 3.10 -17.84
C ARG A 411 -14.59 2.63 -19.24
N THR A 412 -15.55 3.30 -19.85
CA THR A 412 -16.03 3.01 -21.19
C THR A 412 -16.04 4.29 -22.04
N GLU A 413 -16.17 4.15 -23.34
CA GLU A 413 -16.27 5.30 -24.27
C GLU A 413 -17.53 6.14 -24.07
N GLN A 414 -18.59 5.54 -23.48
CA GLN A 414 -19.85 6.21 -23.20
C GLN A 414 -19.81 7.03 -21.89
N ASP A 415 -18.93 6.67 -20.98
CA ASP A 415 -18.85 7.34 -19.68
C ASP A 415 -18.47 8.82 -19.84
N SER A 416 -19.04 9.64 -18.98
CA SER A 416 -18.66 11.04 -18.81
C SER A 416 -18.65 11.39 -17.32
N CYS A 417 -17.65 12.17 -16.89
CA CYS A 417 -17.44 12.43 -15.48
C CYS A 417 -16.87 13.82 -15.21
N VAL A 418 -17.38 14.47 -14.17
CA VAL A 418 -16.73 15.63 -13.54
C VAL A 418 -15.76 15.12 -12.50
N VAL A 419 -14.52 15.57 -12.58
CA VAL A 419 -13.48 15.25 -11.59
C VAL A 419 -13.11 16.52 -10.83
N ALA A 420 -13.50 16.60 -9.59
CA ALA A 420 -13.25 17.74 -8.71
C ALA A 420 -12.05 17.46 -7.79
N ILE A 421 -11.07 18.37 -7.75
CA ILE A 421 -9.92 18.28 -6.85
C ILE A 421 -10.00 19.45 -5.86
N LEU A 422 -10.38 19.13 -4.61
CA LEU A 422 -10.68 20.17 -3.59
C LEU A 422 -9.42 20.65 -2.83
N ASP A 423 -8.25 20.14 -3.17
CA ASP A 423 -7.00 20.58 -2.57
C ASP A 423 -6.58 21.94 -3.17
N GLU A 424 -6.54 22.99 -2.35
CA GLU A 424 -6.14 24.35 -2.76
C GLU A 424 -4.76 24.40 -3.42
N ARG A 425 -3.89 23.44 -3.11
CA ARG A 425 -2.55 23.33 -3.70
C ARG A 425 -2.57 22.86 -5.15
N ALA A 426 -3.66 22.20 -5.57
CA ALA A 426 -3.90 21.75 -6.94
C ALA A 426 -4.67 22.78 -7.78
N GLY A 427 -5.37 23.74 -7.15
CA GLY A 427 -6.13 24.78 -7.83
C GLY A 427 -5.24 25.73 -8.64
N ILE A 428 -5.86 26.58 -9.46
CA ILE A 428 -5.16 27.51 -10.34
C ILE A 428 -4.22 28.42 -9.52
N GLY A 429 -2.92 28.45 -9.93
CA GLY A 429 -1.86 29.15 -9.19
C GLY A 429 -1.44 28.47 -7.87
N GLY A 430 -1.92 27.27 -7.58
CA GLY A 430 -1.49 26.46 -6.45
C GLY A 430 -0.10 25.87 -6.65
N LYS A 431 0.58 25.57 -5.55
CA LYS A 431 1.98 25.06 -5.56
C LYS A 431 2.19 23.81 -6.41
N TYR A 432 1.18 22.93 -6.49
CA TYR A 432 1.26 21.66 -7.19
C TYR A 432 0.27 21.57 -8.36
N HIS A 433 -0.24 22.70 -8.85
CA HIS A 433 -1.17 22.77 -9.99
C HIS A 433 -0.61 22.05 -11.22
N ASP A 434 0.56 22.45 -11.67
CA ASP A 434 1.20 21.89 -12.88
C ASP A 434 1.52 20.39 -12.69
N ALA A 435 1.97 20.00 -11.50
CA ALA A 435 2.25 18.61 -11.18
C ALA A 435 0.97 17.74 -11.17
N ALA A 436 -0.15 18.28 -10.69
CA ALA A 436 -1.44 17.59 -10.71
C ALA A 436 -1.98 17.45 -12.13
N LEU A 437 -1.93 18.53 -12.93
CA LEU A 437 -2.35 18.47 -14.34
C LEU A 437 -1.48 17.53 -15.17
N ALA A 438 -0.16 17.49 -14.94
CA ALA A 438 0.75 16.59 -15.63
C ALA A 438 0.45 15.09 -15.36
N ALA A 439 -0.19 14.78 -14.22
CA ALA A 439 -0.61 13.42 -13.88
C ALA A 439 -1.88 12.98 -14.61
N LEU A 440 -2.70 13.92 -15.09
CA LEU A 440 -4.03 13.69 -15.62
C LEU A 440 -4.04 13.77 -17.15
N PRO A 441 -5.02 13.15 -17.82
CA PRO A 441 -5.25 13.39 -19.24
C PRO A 441 -5.62 14.86 -19.49
N ALA A 442 -5.39 15.33 -20.71
CA ALA A 442 -5.81 16.68 -21.12
C ALA A 442 -7.35 16.77 -21.11
N CYS A 443 -7.90 17.45 -20.13
CA CYS A 443 -9.33 17.73 -19.94
C CYS A 443 -9.57 19.24 -19.86
N PRO A 444 -10.75 19.76 -20.26
CA PRO A 444 -11.18 21.10 -19.92
C PRO A 444 -11.19 21.33 -18.41
N THR A 445 -10.88 22.53 -17.98
CA THR A 445 -10.83 22.92 -16.55
C THR A 445 -11.80 24.06 -16.27
N THR A 446 -12.40 24.07 -15.08
CA THR A 446 -13.27 25.16 -14.61
C THR A 446 -13.14 25.38 -13.11
N GLU A 447 -13.48 26.60 -12.66
CA GLU A 447 -13.69 26.96 -11.25
C GLU A 447 -15.18 27.29 -10.95
N LYS A 448 -16.07 27.13 -11.96
CA LYS A 448 -17.48 27.53 -11.87
C LYS A 448 -18.38 26.31 -11.76
N ILE A 449 -19.30 26.34 -10.79
CA ILE A 449 -20.27 25.27 -10.60
C ILE A 449 -21.31 25.23 -11.75
N GLU A 450 -21.59 26.37 -12.37
CA GLU A 450 -22.48 26.51 -13.52
C GLU A 450 -21.97 25.69 -14.71
N ASP A 451 -20.66 25.68 -14.96
CA ASP A 451 -20.05 24.88 -16.03
C ASP A 451 -20.18 23.37 -15.73
N VAL A 452 -20.09 22.97 -14.44
CA VAL A 452 -20.34 21.60 -14.00
C VAL A 452 -21.78 21.19 -14.31
N GLN A 453 -22.75 22.02 -13.95
CA GLN A 453 -24.18 21.76 -14.22
C GLN A 453 -24.44 21.67 -15.72
N GLN A 454 -23.88 22.57 -16.52
CA GLN A 454 -24.01 22.55 -17.96
C GLN A 454 -23.42 21.28 -18.56
N PHE A 455 -22.18 20.90 -18.16
CA PHE A 455 -21.51 19.68 -18.62
C PHE A 455 -22.37 18.44 -18.35
N ILE A 456 -22.92 18.29 -17.15
CA ILE A 456 -23.80 17.17 -16.79
C ILE A 456 -25.05 17.14 -17.66
N ARG A 457 -25.72 18.29 -17.87
CA ARG A 457 -26.91 18.38 -18.74
C ARG A 457 -26.63 17.99 -20.20
N GLU A 458 -25.43 18.34 -20.71
CA GLU A 458 -25.03 18.05 -22.09
C GLU A 458 -24.61 16.58 -22.27
N GLN A 459 -24.05 15.95 -21.24
CA GLN A 459 -23.47 14.61 -21.32
C GLN A 459 -24.46 13.50 -20.92
N LYS A 460 -25.48 13.79 -20.10
CA LYS A 460 -26.35 12.79 -19.52
C LYS A 460 -27.72 12.75 -20.19
N ARG A 461 -28.32 11.55 -20.21
CA ARG A 461 -29.67 11.33 -20.73
C ARG A 461 -30.74 11.80 -19.73
N PRO A 462 -31.99 12.02 -20.17
CA PRO A 462 -33.04 12.44 -19.27
C PRO A 462 -33.33 11.54 -18.08
N ASP A 463 -33.13 10.22 -18.24
CA ASP A 463 -33.30 9.20 -17.19
C ASP A 463 -32.29 9.32 -16.07
N TYR A 464 -31.16 9.96 -16.30
CA TYR A 464 -30.14 10.26 -15.28
C TYR A 464 -30.67 11.20 -14.19
N PHE A 465 -31.63 12.07 -14.51
CA PHE A 465 -32.17 13.13 -13.63
C PHE A 465 -33.41 12.68 -12.86
N LEU A 466 -33.91 11.47 -13.11
CA LEU A 466 -35.07 10.89 -12.45
C LEU A 466 -34.66 10.12 -11.20
#